data_b3d59e95e8094281f9c859b28f5a039d
#
_entry.id   b3d59e95e8094281f9c859b28f5a039d
#
_cell.length_a   1.000
_cell.length_b   1.000
_cell.length_c   1.000
_cell.angle_alpha   90.00
_cell.angle_beta   90.00
_cell.angle_gamma   90.00
#
_symmetry.space_group_name_H-M   'P 1'
#
loop_
_entity.id
_entity.type
_entity.pdbx_description
1 polymer ?
#
loop_
_entity_poly.entity_id
_entity_poly.type
_entity_poly.pdbx_seq_one_letter_code
_entity_poly.pdbx_strand_id
1 'polypeptide(L)'
;TKALIKDLDYQSIIDLKKIKKNAKFLQEDSRKTKKIQNNSVQLVVTSPPFLDTIQYADDNWLRCWFNSIDSEEIAKKITMSKKLEDWKSIMKDTLRELYRVTKPGGFVAFEVGEIRNGKIKLDEQIAPLGIKAGFKFLGVMINEQSFTKTSNIWGVSKRHLYDRLGC
;
A
#
# COMPACT_ATOMS: atom_id res chain seq x y z
N THR A 1 -11.53 -15.11 3.26
CA THR A 1 -12.84 -14.42 3.28
C THR A 1 -13.79 -15.01 4.33
N LYS A 2 -13.94 -16.35 4.40
CA LYS A 2 -14.81 -17.00 5.41
C LYS A 2 -14.34 -16.76 6.85
N ALA A 3 -13.02 -16.70 7.10
CA ALA A 3 -12.47 -16.42 8.42
C ALA A 3 -12.78 -15.00 8.92
N LEU A 4 -12.69 -14.00 8.04
CA LEU A 4 -13.00 -12.61 8.37
C LEU A 4 -14.50 -12.35 8.64
N ILE A 5 -15.38 -13.17 8.07
CA ILE A 5 -16.83 -13.02 8.27
C ILE A 5 -17.29 -13.71 9.56
N LYS A 6 -16.51 -14.65 10.09
CA LYS A 6 -16.87 -15.45 11.26
C LYS A 6 -17.09 -14.62 12.53
N ASP A 7 -16.35 -13.52 12.66
CA ASP A 7 -16.39 -12.66 13.84
C ASP A 7 -17.33 -11.45 13.70
N LEU A 8 -18.07 -11.36 12.57
CA LEU A 8 -19.02 -10.29 12.34
C LEU A 8 -20.41 -10.68 12.83
N ASP A 9 -21.13 -9.71 13.39
CA ASP A 9 -22.55 -9.87 13.69
C ASP A 9 -23.39 -9.98 12.41
N TYR A 10 -24.62 -10.47 12.57
CA TYR A 10 -25.52 -10.73 11.44
C TYR A 10 -25.84 -9.46 10.63
N GLN A 11 -25.99 -8.32 11.30
CA GLN A 11 -26.29 -7.04 10.63
C GLN A 11 -25.11 -6.57 9.79
N SER A 12 -23.91 -6.66 10.31
CA SER A 12 -22.67 -6.35 9.57
C SER A 12 -22.52 -7.22 8.32
N ILE A 13 -22.89 -8.50 8.38
CA ILE A 13 -22.86 -9.39 7.21
C ILE A 13 -23.85 -8.94 6.14
N ILE A 14 -25.07 -8.54 6.53
CA ILE A 14 -26.10 -8.01 5.61
C ILE A 14 -25.58 -6.74 4.93
N ASP A 15 -25.02 -5.83 5.71
CA ASP A 15 -24.53 -4.54 5.20
C ASP A 15 -23.34 -4.73 4.25
N LEU A 16 -22.43 -5.65 4.54
CA LEU A 16 -21.35 -6.04 3.61
C LEU A 16 -21.90 -6.62 2.29
N LYS A 17 -22.97 -7.42 2.35
CA LYS A 17 -23.61 -7.94 1.13
C LYS A 17 -24.23 -6.82 0.28
N LYS A 18 -24.81 -5.80 0.90
CA LYS A 18 -25.32 -4.61 0.19
C LYS A 18 -24.20 -3.81 -0.46
N ILE A 19 -23.11 -3.55 0.29
CA ILE A 19 -21.95 -2.80 -0.19
C ILE A 19 -21.26 -3.51 -1.36
N LYS A 20 -21.20 -4.86 -1.35
CA LYS A 20 -20.61 -5.65 -2.43
C LYS A 20 -21.18 -5.32 -3.80
N LYS A 21 -22.45 -4.98 -3.91
CA LYS A 21 -23.11 -4.60 -5.17
C LYS A 21 -22.54 -3.30 -5.75
N ASN A 22 -21.97 -2.44 -4.91
CA ASN A 22 -21.41 -1.15 -5.29
C ASN A 22 -19.87 -1.18 -5.41
N ALA A 23 -19.25 -2.35 -5.14
CA ALA A 23 -17.81 -2.49 -5.24
C ALA A 23 -17.35 -2.33 -6.69
N LYS A 24 -16.29 -1.56 -6.89
CA LYS A 24 -15.65 -1.34 -8.20
C LYS A 24 -14.21 -1.81 -8.12
N PHE A 25 -13.80 -2.59 -9.11
CA PHE A 25 -12.41 -3.01 -9.29
C PHE A 25 -11.81 -2.18 -10.42
N LEU A 26 -10.88 -1.31 -10.07
CA LEU A 26 -10.24 -0.41 -11.02
C LEU A 26 -8.77 -0.81 -11.19
N GLN A 27 -8.30 -0.78 -12.43
CA GLN A 27 -6.89 -0.98 -12.76
C GLN A 27 -6.39 0.32 -13.40
N GLU A 28 -5.70 1.14 -12.60
CA GLU A 28 -5.18 2.44 -13.01
C GLU A 28 -3.82 2.70 -12.31
N ASP A 29 -3.09 3.67 -12.81
CA ASP A 29 -1.90 4.18 -12.13
C ASP A 29 -2.34 4.97 -10.88
N SER A 30 -1.78 4.62 -9.72
CA SER A 30 -2.10 5.26 -8.44
C SER A 30 -1.77 6.75 -8.40
N ARG A 31 -0.94 7.22 -9.33
CA ARG A 31 -0.63 8.65 -9.51
C ARG A 31 -1.70 9.41 -10.30
N LYS A 32 -2.64 8.71 -10.94
CA LYS A 32 -3.68 9.29 -11.78
C LYS A 32 -4.89 8.36 -11.91
N THR A 33 -5.75 8.35 -10.93
CA THR A 33 -6.96 7.52 -10.88
C THR A 33 -8.16 8.24 -11.50
N LYS A 34 -8.22 8.30 -12.83
CA LYS A 34 -9.21 9.10 -13.58
C LYS A 34 -10.66 8.71 -13.31
N LYS A 35 -10.91 7.45 -12.96
CA LYS A 35 -12.25 6.93 -12.68
C LYS A 35 -12.75 7.26 -11.27
N ILE A 36 -11.90 7.82 -10.42
CA ILE A 36 -12.27 8.25 -9.08
C ILE A 36 -12.47 9.77 -9.09
N GLN A 37 -13.65 10.21 -8.67
CA GLN A 37 -13.99 11.62 -8.61
C GLN A 37 -13.22 12.34 -7.50
N ASN A 38 -13.05 13.67 -7.66
CA ASN A 38 -12.46 14.50 -6.61
C ASN A 38 -13.33 14.44 -5.35
N ASN A 39 -12.71 14.50 -4.18
CA ASN A 39 -13.40 14.58 -2.89
C ASN A 39 -14.52 13.51 -2.73
N SER A 40 -14.26 12.28 -3.17
CA SER A 40 -15.26 11.21 -3.17
C SER A 40 -14.96 10.07 -2.19
N VAL A 41 -13.70 9.94 -1.74
CA VAL A 41 -13.24 8.84 -0.91
C VAL A 41 -13.15 9.26 0.55
N GLN A 42 -13.78 8.51 1.45
CA GLN A 42 -13.74 8.79 2.89
C GLN A 42 -12.49 8.23 3.57
N LEU A 43 -12.02 7.07 3.12
CA LEU A 43 -10.85 6.38 3.68
C LEU A 43 -10.06 5.73 2.56
N VAL A 44 -8.77 5.95 2.55
CA VAL A 44 -7.81 5.20 1.75
C VAL A 44 -6.94 4.37 2.68
N VAL A 45 -6.79 3.07 2.38
CA VAL A 45 -5.82 2.20 3.05
C VAL A 45 -4.93 1.61 1.96
N THR A 46 -3.64 1.86 2.05
CA THR A 46 -2.71 1.43 1.01
C THR A 46 -1.31 1.16 1.55
N SER A 47 -0.63 0.20 0.90
CA SER A 47 0.78 -0.12 1.11
C SER A 47 1.48 0.00 -0.24
N PRO A 48 2.30 1.02 -0.48
CA PRO A 48 3.00 1.19 -1.75
C PRO A 48 4.11 0.17 -1.91
N PRO A 49 4.64 -0.04 -3.12
CA PRO A 49 5.85 -0.82 -3.31
C PRO A 49 7.00 -0.28 -2.46
N PHE A 50 7.62 -1.15 -1.68
CA PHE A 50 8.77 -0.78 -0.86
C PHE A 50 10.00 -0.55 -1.73
N LEU A 51 10.80 0.42 -1.33
CA LEU A 51 12.07 0.71 -1.98
C LEU A 51 13.01 -0.50 -1.87
N ASP A 52 13.53 -1.00 -3.01
CA ASP A 52 14.60 -2.00 -3.10
C ASP A 52 14.37 -3.34 -2.36
N THR A 53 13.12 -3.70 -2.05
CA THR A 53 12.86 -4.84 -1.15
C THR A 53 12.23 -6.04 -1.85
N ILE A 54 11.37 -5.85 -2.84
CA ILE A 54 10.55 -6.91 -3.45
C ILE A 54 10.63 -6.83 -4.97
N GLN A 55 10.92 -7.98 -5.61
CA GLN A 55 10.87 -8.14 -7.07
C GLN A 55 9.45 -8.57 -7.47
N TYR A 56 8.51 -7.63 -7.44
CA TYR A 56 7.08 -7.93 -7.62
C TYR A 56 6.76 -8.72 -8.90
N ALA A 57 7.46 -8.46 -10.01
CA ALA A 57 7.25 -9.18 -11.25
C ALA A 57 7.73 -10.63 -11.13
N ASP A 58 8.93 -10.82 -10.59
CA ASP A 58 9.55 -12.14 -10.43
C ASP A 58 8.78 -12.97 -9.41
N ASP A 59 8.38 -12.40 -8.29
CA ASP A 59 7.60 -13.08 -7.24
C ASP A 59 6.19 -13.49 -7.72
N ASN A 60 5.67 -12.83 -8.74
CA ASN A 60 4.35 -13.11 -9.30
C ASN A 60 4.38 -13.73 -10.70
N TRP A 61 5.54 -14.17 -11.19
CA TRP A 61 5.68 -14.72 -12.55
C TRP A 61 4.67 -15.85 -12.84
N LEU A 62 4.47 -16.76 -11.88
CA LEU A 62 3.54 -17.88 -12.03
C LEU A 62 2.08 -17.41 -12.13
N ARG A 63 1.69 -16.39 -11.37
CA ARG A 63 0.35 -15.79 -11.46
C ARG A 63 0.15 -15.07 -12.79
N CYS A 64 1.18 -14.39 -13.27
CA CYS A 64 1.16 -13.75 -14.59
C CYS A 64 1.00 -14.82 -15.69
N TRP A 65 1.78 -15.89 -15.61
CA TRP A 65 1.70 -17.00 -16.55
C TRP A 65 0.31 -17.63 -16.60
N PHE A 66 -0.28 -17.97 -15.47
CA PHE A 66 -1.64 -18.53 -15.38
C PHE A 66 -2.73 -17.63 -15.97
N ASN A 67 -2.53 -16.32 -15.91
CA ASN A 67 -3.49 -15.34 -16.41
C ASN A 67 -3.13 -14.81 -17.79
N SER A 68 -2.15 -15.42 -18.48
CA SER A 68 -1.66 -14.96 -19.79
C SER A 68 -1.23 -13.47 -19.79
N ILE A 69 -0.62 -13.04 -18.69
CA ILE A 69 -0.10 -11.69 -18.50
C ILE A 69 1.42 -11.72 -18.73
N ASP A 70 1.91 -10.84 -19.59
CA ASP A 70 3.35 -10.66 -19.78
C ASP A 70 3.97 -10.01 -18.55
N SER A 71 4.78 -10.79 -17.80
CA SER A 71 5.43 -10.33 -16.57
C SER A 71 6.49 -9.27 -16.84
N GLU A 72 7.15 -9.27 -18.00
CA GLU A 72 8.14 -8.26 -18.38
C GLU A 72 7.48 -6.91 -18.66
N GLU A 73 6.34 -6.94 -19.36
CA GLU A 73 5.50 -5.75 -19.58
C GLU A 73 5.01 -5.14 -18.26
N ILE A 74 4.62 -5.99 -17.30
CA ILE A 74 4.24 -5.53 -15.97
C ILE A 74 5.43 -4.97 -15.21
N ALA A 75 6.59 -5.62 -15.28
CA ALA A 75 7.81 -5.15 -14.63
C ALA A 75 8.19 -3.72 -15.06
N LYS A 76 8.03 -3.40 -16.35
CA LYS A 76 8.27 -2.04 -16.89
C LYS A 76 7.31 -0.98 -16.30
N LYS A 77 6.10 -1.40 -15.91
CA LYS A 77 5.06 -0.51 -15.36
C LYS A 77 5.12 -0.36 -13.85
N ILE A 78 5.64 -1.37 -13.16
CA ILE A 78 5.82 -1.32 -11.70
C ILE A 78 7.02 -0.42 -11.41
N THR A 79 6.80 0.56 -10.57
CA THR A 79 7.88 1.44 -10.14
C THR A 79 8.79 0.71 -9.16
N MET A 80 9.86 0.16 -9.68
CA MET A 80 10.95 -0.43 -8.92
C MET A 80 12.11 0.56 -8.92
N SER A 81 12.22 1.40 -7.92
CA SER A 81 13.38 2.27 -7.76
C SER A 81 14.31 1.75 -6.67
N LYS A 82 15.62 1.70 -6.97
CA LYS A 82 16.69 1.47 -6.00
C LYS A 82 17.15 2.76 -5.32
N LYS A 83 16.75 3.91 -5.88
CA LYS A 83 17.12 5.23 -5.38
C LYS A 83 15.97 5.82 -4.58
N LEU A 84 16.27 6.29 -3.37
CA LEU A 84 15.29 6.88 -2.48
C LEU A 84 14.61 8.11 -3.10
N GLU A 85 15.34 8.94 -3.81
CA GLU A 85 14.79 10.17 -4.40
C GLU A 85 13.79 9.88 -5.54
N ASP A 86 14.05 8.89 -6.37
CA ASP A 86 13.12 8.47 -7.42
C ASP A 86 11.83 7.92 -6.78
N TRP A 87 11.97 7.08 -5.75
CA TRP A 87 10.83 6.55 -5.00
C TRP A 87 10.02 7.68 -4.35
N LYS A 88 10.68 8.64 -3.70
CA LYS A 88 10.02 9.82 -3.12
C LYS A 88 9.27 10.65 -4.16
N SER A 89 9.83 10.80 -5.36
CA SER A 89 9.16 11.53 -6.44
C SER A 89 7.83 10.88 -6.81
N ILE A 90 7.80 9.56 -6.90
CA ILE A 90 6.59 8.80 -7.21
C ILE A 90 5.58 8.87 -6.07
N MET A 91 6.05 8.72 -4.82
CA MET A 91 5.20 8.84 -3.64
C MET A 91 4.57 10.24 -3.53
N LYS A 92 5.32 11.27 -3.88
CA LYS A 92 4.81 12.65 -3.95
C LYS A 92 3.62 12.76 -4.90
N ASP A 93 3.72 12.19 -6.10
CA ASP A 93 2.64 12.27 -7.09
C ASP A 93 1.45 11.39 -6.67
N THR A 94 1.72 10.22 -6.08
CA THR A 94 0.68 9.37 -5.50
C THR A 94 -0.06 10.09 -4.36
N LEU A 95 0.64 10.71 -3.42
CA LEU A 95 0.01 11.43 -2.31
C LEU A 95 -0.82 12.63 -2.78
N ARG A 96 -0.41 13.33 -3.85
CA ARG A 96 -1.21 14.39 -4.48
C ARG A 96 -2.51 13.84 -5.05
N GLU A 97 -2.44 12.68 -5.70
CA GLU A 97 -3.63 12.03 -6.23
C GLU A 97 -4.55 11.53 -5.10
N LEU A 98 -3.99 10.95 -4.05
CA LEU A 98 -4.75 10.57 -2.87
C LEU A 98 -5.43 11.78 -2.22
N TYR A 99 -4.75 12.92 -2.15
CA TYR A 99 -5.35 14.16 -1.65
C TYR A 99 -6.52 14.62 -2.52
N ARG A 100 -6.38 14.57 -3.85
CA ARG A 100 -7.44 14.92 -4.78
C ARG A 100 -8.71 14.12 -4.58
N VAL A 101 -8.58 12.80 -4.38
CA VAL A 101 -9.73 11.90 -4.27
C VAL A 101 -10.33 11.86 -2.87
N THR A 102 -9.56 12.15 -1.84
CA THR A 102 -10.02 12.11 -0.44
C THR A 102 -10.92 13.30 -0.13
N LYS A 103 -12.05 13.05 0.52
CA LYS A 103 -12.97 14.10 0.98
C LYS A 103 -12.33 14.97 2.06
N PRO A 104 -12.74 16.24 2.20
CA PRO A 104 -12.50 16.99 3.43
C PRO A 104 -12.98 16.21 4.66
N GLY A 105 -12.13 16.02 5.66
CA GLY A 105 -12.40 15.16 6.82
C GLY A 105 -12.30 13.65 6.56
N GLY A 106 -11.81 13.25 5.39
CA GLY A 106 -11.44 11.86 5.10
C GLY A 106 -10.02 11.53 5.57
N PHE A 107 -9.66 10.24 5.55
CA PHE A 107 -8.41 9.73 6.08
C PHE A 107 -7.63 8.93 5.05
N VAL A 108 -6.31 8.95 5.18
CA VAL A 108 -5.39 8.10 4.44
C VAL A 108 -4.52 7.35 5.44
N ALA A 109 -4.63 6.02 5.47
CA ALA A 109 -3.72 5.13 6.15
C ALA A 109 -2.69 4.62 5.12
N PHE A 110 -1.44 5.02 5.31
CA PHE A 110 -0.36 4.76 4.37
C PHE A 110 0.71 3.91 5.04
N GLU A 111 0.73 2.61 4.73
CA GLU A 111 1.63 1.65 5.34
C GLU A 111 2.99 1.65 4.64
N VAL A 112 4.05 1.84 5.41
CA VAL A 112 5.44 1.73 4.96
C VAL A 112 6.29 1.07 6.03
N GLY A 113 7.38 0.43 5.61
CA GLY A 113 8.30 -0.23 6.53
C GLY A 113 9.66 0.44 6.61
N GLU A 114 10.53 -0.13 7.42
CA GLU A 114 11.96 0.18 7.43
C GLU A 114 12.70 -0.68 6.41
N ILE A 115 13.72 -0.11 5.78
CA ILE A 115 14.54 -0.81 4.81
C ILE A 115 16.03 -0.71 5.16
N ARG A 116 16.84 -1.55 4.55
CA ARG A 116 18.29 -1.60 4.76
C ARG A 116 18.66 -1.76 6.24
N ASN A 117 18.01 -2.71 6.93
CA ASN A 117 18.20 -3.01 8.36
C ASN A 117 17.93 -1.78 9.27
N GLY A 118 16.83 -1.06 9.04
CA GLY A 118 16.44 0.10 9.84
C GLY A 118 17.21 1.40 9.53
N LYS A 119 18.14 1.37 8.55
CA LYS A 119 18.91 2.57 8.18
C LYS A 119 18.07 3.63 7.48
N ILE A 120 16.99 3.22 6.80
CA ILE A 120 16.06 4.13 6.14
C ILE A 120 14.67 3.85 6.67
N LYS A 121 14.10 4.84 7.31
CA LYS A 121 12.75 4.86 7.84
C LYS A 121 11.86 5.56 6.82
N LEU A 122 11.03 4.79 6.12
CA LEU A 122 10.22 5.33 5.03
C LEU A 122 9.11 6.24 5.53
N ASP A 123 8.61 6.05 6.75
CA ASP A 123 7.64 6.94 7.38
C ASP A 123 8.17 8.38 7.53
N GLU A 124 9.44 8.53 7.93
CA GLU A 124 10.09 9.84 8.04
C GLU A 124 10.23 10.53 6.67
N GLN A 125 10.25 9.76 5.59
CA GLN A 125 10.31 10.28 4.23
C GLN A 125 8.92 10.63 3.69
N ILE A 126 7.89 9.85 4.05
CA ILE A 126 6.51 10.01 3.55
C ILE A 126 5.76 11.13 4.26
N ALA A 127 5.89 11.27 5.57
CA ALA A 127 5.14 12.25 6.34
C ALA A 127 5.30 13.68 5.80
N PRO A 128 6.53 14.19 5.47
CA PRO A 128 6.68 15.51 4.86
C PRO A 128 6.04 15.63 3.49
N LEU A 129 6.01 14.54 2.70
CA LEU A 129 5.38 14.54 1.37
C LEU A 129 3.85 14.62 1.49
N GLY A 130 3.27 13.92 2.48
CA GLY A 130 1.85 14.00 2.79
C GLY A 130 1.42 15.41 3.19
N ILE A 131 2.18 16.04 4.08
CA ILE A 131 1.96 17.44 4.49
C ILE A 131 2.04 18.39 3.29
N LYS A 132 3.05 18.22 2.42
CA LYS A 132 3.19 19.03 1.20
C LYS A 132 2.06 18.80 0.18
N ALA A 133 1.43 17.62 0.20
CA ALA A 133 0.25 17.34 -0.63
C ALA A 133 -1.03 17.99 -0.09
N GLY A 134 -1.05 18.45 1.16
CA GLY A 134 -2.17 19.12 1.81
C GLY A 134 -2.80 18.33 2.97
N PHE A 135 -2.31 17.15 3.30
CA PHE A 135 -2.80 16.37 4.43
C PHE A 135 -2.36 16.96 5.78
N LYS A 136 -3.23 16.85 6.76
CA LYS A 136 -2.86 17.03 8.16
C LYS A 136 -2.27 15.71 8.68
N PHE A 137 -1.03 15.74 9.10
CA PHE A 137 -0.38 14.58 9.71
C PHE A 137 -0.95 14.35 11.12
N LEU A 138 -1.45 13.13 11.39
CA LEU A 138 -2.04 12.78 12.68
C LEU A 138 -1.09 11.99 13.56
N GLY A 139 -0.25 11.14 12.99
CA GLY A 139 0.69 10.34 13.74
C GLY A 139 1.22 9.13 12.97
N VAL A 140 2.04 8.33 13.65
CA VAL A 140 2.56 7.05 13.16
C VAL A 140 2.14 5.97 14.14
N MET A 141 1.54 4.90 13.61
CA MET A 141 1.30 3.68 14.36
C MET A 141 2.39 2.67 14.00
N ILE A 142 3.10 2.17 15.00
CA ILE A 142 4.17 1.20 14.82
C ILE A 142 3.60 -0.18 15.11
N ASN A 143 3.70 -1.08 14.14
CA ASN A 143 3.43 -2.51 14.30
C ASN A 143 4.75 -3.27 14.21
N GLU A 144 5.22 -3.79 15.34
CA GLU A 144 6.42 -4.61 15.40
C GLU A 144 6.06 -6.08 15.23
N GLN A 145 6.58 -6.70 14.17
CA GLN A 145 6.35 -8.12 13.92
C GLN A 145 7.64 -8.90 14.08
N SER A 146 7.60 -9.90 14.94
CA SER A 146 8.67 -10.90 15.04
C SER A 146 8.41 -12.02 14.03
N PHE A 147 9.29 -12.18 13.04
CA PHE A 147 9.18 -13.30 12.11
C PHE A 147 9.42 -14.61 12.82
N THR A 148 8.48 -15.56 12.69
CA THR A 148 8.59 -16.92 13.17
C THR A 148 9.63 -17.70 12.37
N LYS A 149 9.99 -18.91 12.86
CA LYS A 149 11.03 -19.78 12.27
C LYS A 149 10.89 -20.06 10.78
N THR A 150 9.70 -19.84 10.19
CA THR A 150 9.44 -20.04 8.75
C THR A 150 10.26 -19.09 7.87
N SER A 151 10.64 -17.92 8.37
CA SER A 151 11.51 -16.98 7.64
C SER A 151 12.96 -17.48 7.49
N ASN A 152 13.38 -18.43 8.32
CA ASN A 152 14.72 -19.03 8.28
C ASN A 152 14.88 -20.13 7.21
N ILE A 153 13.78 -20.66 6.66
CA ILE A 153 13.80 -21.71 5.63
C ILE A 153 14.38 -21.17 4.30
N TRP A 154 14.25 -19.87 4.07
CA TRP A 154 14.74 -19.21 2.86
C TRP A 154 16.04 -18.42 3.05
N GLY A 155 16.79 -18.69 4.13
CA GLY A 155 18.07 -18.02 4.37
C GLY A 155 17.96 -16.53 4.74
N VAL A 156 16.78 -16.06 5.06
CA VAL A 156 16.57 -14.67 5.50
C VAL A 156 16.90 -14.59 6.98
N SER A 157 18.02 -13.96 7.33
CA SER A 157 18.38 -13.65 8.71
C SER A 157 17.23 -12.86 9.38
N LYS A 158 17.05 -13.05 10.70
CA LYS A 158 16.05 -12.34 11.52
C LYS A 158 16.06 -10.85 11.19
N ARG A 159 15.10 -10.39 10.39
CA ARG A 159 14.84 -8.99 10.14
C ARG A 159 13.65 -8.60 10.98
N HIS A 160 13.82 -7.65 11.87
CA HIS A 160 12.68 -6.94 12.44
C HIS A 160 12.13 -6.04 11.32
N LEU A 161 10.97 -6.39 10.81
CA LEU A 161 10.22 -5.48 9.94
C LEU A 161 9.37 -4.62 10.88
N TYR A 162 9.65 -3.35 10.90
CA TYR A 162 8.79 -2.37 11.57
C TYR A 162 7.83 -1.84 10.52
N ASP A 163 6.58 -2.26 10.59
CA ASP A 163 5.51 -1.65 9.82
C ASP A 163 4.95 -0.48 10.62
N ARG A 164 5.06 0.72 10.08
CA ARG A 164 4.49 1.91 10.68
C ARG A 164 3.26 2.31 9.89
N LEU A 165 2.10 2.26 10.53
CA LEU A 165 0.86 2.77 9.98
C LEU A 165 0.81 4.27 10.23
N GLY A 166 0.89 5.05 9.15
CA GLY A 166 0.67 6.49 9.19
C GLY A 166 -0.81 6.79 8.95
N CYS A 167 -1.47 7.43 9.89
CA CYS A 167 -2.84 7.95 9.75
C CYS A 167 -2.84 9.47 9.68
#